data_145a93d80459f1c222178e7bf38b8ab2
#
_entry.id   145a93d80459f1c222178e7bf38b8ab2
#
_cell.length_a   1.000
_cell.length_b   1.000
_cell.length_c   1.000
_cell.angle_alpha   90.00
_cell.angle_beta   90.00
_cell.angle_gamma   90.00
#
_symmetry.space_group_name_H-M   'P 1'
#
loop_
_entity.id
_entity.type
_entity.pdbx_description
1 polymer ?
#
loop_
_entity_poly.entity_id
_entity_poly.type
_entity_poly.pdbx_seq_one_letter_code
_entity_poly.pdbx_strand_id
1 'polypeptide(L)'
;MRKTTLSVCGGFMLAAMTSAASAETVDAKLLGMLKANGSITEAQFQELSADLEKEERAEQRRTVSKQDVVDLRNDMQSKLGWASNMVVTGDVRVRQEQITVEDRHPEQTQNRQRYRARLGVVSQVTPTVEAGIRIASGNNDDQRSTNQDFNNYFKKKDLWLDRAYINWHPANVPGLKIFGGRMPQPWTKVAESELVWDNDINPEGFAAQYSRKFGDVNVFGSTGYFTVKDNVTGFGPEFSNDLKLYYAQVGTNLYPGDDFKVTLGTSVYHYYKDAFSIPGSPGAAPAALPAYTAVQLEANGNNSTQFQLYEGFGQVDILGLPFPLSLYGQYVHNANANGPASEKDTGYLMGFITRFWEIGVNYQYRDVERNAVVGAFTDSDFASGFTGSRGHKLQLNYNIAKNFQFVTTYYLTESNTSNPGFPGSDTNTWQIDLIASF
;
A
#
# COMPACT_ATOMS: atom_id res chain seq x y z
N MET A 1 8.18 11.17 23.83
CA MET A 1 7.64 12.34 23.12
C MET A 1 6.48 11.89 22.26
N ARG A 2 5.30 12.45 22.48
CA ARG A 2 4.07 12.08 21.76
C ARG A 2 4.18 12.52 20.31
N LYS A 3 4.24 11.59 19.36
CA LYS A 3 3.97 11.89 17.95
C LYS A 3 2.46 11.87 17.75
N THR A 4 1.87 13.04 17.75
CA THR A 4 0.53 13.27 17.24
C THR A 4 0.54 13.08 15.73
N THR A 5 -0.15 12.07 15.26
CA THR A 5 -0.56 11.97 13.85
C THR A 5 -1.43 13.16 13.53
N LEU A 6 -0.88 14.12 12.77
CA LEU A 6 -1.65 15.21 12.20
C LEU A 6 -2.51 14.66 11.06
N SER A 7 -3.80 14.58 11.35
CA SER A 7 -4.84 14.49 10.32
C SER A 7 -4.82 15.77 9.52
N VAL A 8 -4.29 15.73 8.30
CA VAL A 8 -4.34 16.86 7.37
C VAL A 8 -5.62 16.75 6.57
N CYS A 9 -6.69 17.26 7.14
CA CYS A 9 -7.87 17.67 6.39
C CYS A 9 -8.16 19.13 6.68
N GLY A 10 -8.01 20.00 5.66
CA GLY A 10 -8.67 21.30 5.60
C GLY A 10 -8.03 22.41 6.41
N GLY A 11 -6.79 22.73 6.16
CA GLY A 11 -6.13 23.92 6.72
C GLY A 11 -5.79 24.97 5.68
N PHE A 12 -6.78 25.49 4.95
CA PHE A 12 -6.62 26.77 4.28
C PHE A 12 -7.65 27.77 4.85
N MET A 13 -7.13 28.90 5.33
CA MET A 13 -7.80 30.08 5.91
C MET A 13 -8.13 29.99 7.40
N LEU A 14 -7.12 30.23 8.23
CA LEU A 14 -7.31 30.97 9.49
C LEU A 14 -6.02 31.71 9.86
N ALA A 15 -5.77 32.79 9.19
CA ALA A 15 -4.88 33.85 9.68
C ALA A 15 -5.53 35.19 9.33
N ALA A 16 -6.17 35.76 10.29
CA ALA A 16 -6.51 37.13 10.52
C ALA A 16 -7.94 37.27 11.08
N MET A 17 -8.12 36.94 12.35
CA MET A 17 -9.21 37.55 13.14
C MET A 17 -8.61 38.08 14.43
N THR A 18 -8.01 39.24 14.35
CA THR A 18 -7.78 40.09 15.50
C THR A 18 -9.12 40.66 15.98
N SER A 19 -9.32 40.59 17.26
CA SER A 19 -10.42 41.13 18.05
C SER A 19 -10.92 42.48 17.55
N ALA A 20 -12.14 42.50 17.03
CA ALA A 20 -12.90 43.73 16.92
C ALA A 20 -13.52 44.05 18.30
N ALA A 21 -12.73 44.62 19.20
CA ALA A 21 -13.25 45.55 20.17
C ALA A 21 -13.73 46.79 19.38
N SER A 22 -14.94 47.27 19.65
CA SER A 22 -15.47 48.50 19.08
C SER A 22 -14.51 49.64 19.38
N ALA A 23 -13.50 49.82 18.55
CA ALA A 23 -12.74 51.06 18.49
C ALA A 23 -13.61 52.01 17.68
N GLU A 24 -14.04 53.11 18.33
CA GLU A 24 -14.46 54.33 17.63
C GLU A 24 -13.49 54.50 16.47
N THR A 25 -13.99 54.45 15.26
CA THR A 25 -13.14 54.49 14.06
C THR A 25 -12.29 55.76 14.12
N VAL A 26 -11.06 55.69 13.64
CA VAL A 26 -10.14 56.83 13.61
C VAL A 26 -10.83 58.04 12.94
N ASP A 27 -11.69 57.75 11.99
CA ASP A 27 -12.44 58.73 11.22
C ASP A 27 -13.54 59.42 12.05
N ALA A 28 -14.25 58.72 12.94
CA ALA A 28 -15.21 59.31 13.87
C ALA A 28 -14.54 60.25 14.88
N LYS A 29 -13.34 59.86 15.39
CA LYS A 29 -12.52 60.71 16.26
C LYS A 29 -11.96 61.90 15.54
N LEU A 30 -11.53 61.76 14.30
CA LEU A 30 -11.05 62.87 13.46
C LEU A 30 -12.14 63.87 13.19
N LEU A 31 -13.34 63.40 12.83
CA LEU A 31 -14.54 64.28 12.66
C LEU A 31 -14.89 65.04 13.91
N GLY A 32 -14.85 64.41 15.09
CA GLY A 32 -15.07 65.06 16.38
C GLY A 32 -14.00 66.10 16.67
N MET A 33 -12.74 65.88 16.37
CA MET A 33 -11.64 66.82 16.53
C MET A 33 -11.77 67.99 15.56
N LEU A 34 -12.16 67.82 14.32
CA LEU A 34 -12.37 68.89 13.34
C LEU A 34 -13.53 69.81 13.73
N LYS A 35 -14.60 69.24 14.30
CA LYS A 35 -15.70 69.99 14.87
C LYS A 35 -15.24 70.79 16.09
N ALA A 36 -14.52 70.20 17.04
CA ALA A 36 -14.04 70.88 18.26
C ALA A 36 -13.07 72.03 17.95
N ASN A 37 -12.26 71.89 16.89
CA ASN A 37 -11.33 72.93 16.43
C ASN A 37 -11.98 73.99 15.56
N GLY A 38 -13.29 73.93 15.29
CA GLY A 38 -14.02 74.89 14.45
C GLY A 38 -13.65 74.79 12.95
N SER A 39 -12.99 73.75 12.52
CA SER A 39 -12.58 73.56 11.12
C SER A 39 -13.74 73.16 10.21
N ILE A 40 -14.84 72.64 10.78
CA ILE A 40 -16.08 72.30 10.08
C ILE A 40 -17.27 72.79 10.81
N THR A 41 -18.29 73.18 10.08
CA THR A 41 -19.58 73.68 10.64
C THR A 41 -20.43 72.52 11.16
N GLU A 42 -21.41 72.79 12.01
CA GLU A 42 -22.35 71.81 12.52
C GLU A 42 -23.07 71.04 11.39
N ALA A 43 -23.47 71.75 10.32
CA ALA A 43 -24.12 71.14 9.17
C ALA A 43 -23.18 70.18 8.43
N GLN A 44 -21.90 70.53 8.24
CA GLN A 44 -20.89 69.69 7.62
C GLN A 44 -20.54 68.48 8.49
N PHE A 45 -20.53 68.66 9.82
CA PHE A 45 -20.32 67.53 10.75
C PHE A 45 -21.43 66.49 10.65
N GLN A 46 -22.70 66.93 10.60
CA GLN A 46 -23.87 66.07 10.49
C GLN A 46 -23.88 65.30 9.14
N GLU A 47 -23.54 65.97 8.04
CA GLU A 47 -23.46 65.41 6.73
C GLU A 47 -22.36 64.29 6.66
N LEU A 48 -21.14 64.61 7.10
CA LEU A 48 -20.02 63.68 7.10
C LEU A 48 -20.23 62.54 8.09
N SER A 49 -20.88 62.70 9.22
CA SER A 49 -21.24 61.66 10.16
C SER A 49 -22.28 60.70 9.56
N ALA A 50 -23.27 61.23 8.82
CA ALA A 50 -24.27 60.42 8.15
C ALA A 50 -23.66 59.58 7.01
N ASP A 51 -22.68 60.15 6.29
CA ASP A 51 -21.96 59.39 5.25
C ASP A 51 -21.05 58.32 5.86
N LEU A 52 -20.35 58.59 6.95
CA LEU A 52 -19.55 57.60 7.69
C LEU A 52 -20.40 56.41 8.19
N GLU A 53 -21.56 56.71 8.81
CA GLU A 53 -22.51 55.68 9.24
C GLU A 53 -23.01 54.82 8.05
N LYS A 54 -23.20 55.45 6.89
CA LYS A 54 -23.63 54.75 5.69
C LYS A 54 -22.54 53.82 5.13
N GLU A 55 -21.29 54.28 5.16
CA GLU A 55 -20.14 53.47 4.79
C GLU A 55 -19.92 52.29 5.77
N GLU A 56 -19.97 52.55 7.08
CA GLU A 56 -19.88 51.53 8.12
C GLU A 56 -20.97 50.47 7.99
N ARG A 57 -22.22 50.87 7.71
CA ARG A 57 -23.32 49.93 7.44
C ARG A 57 -23.12 49.14 6.13
N ALA A 58 -22.49 49.75 5.13
CA ALA A 58 -22.16 49.08 3.88
C ALA A 58 -21.01 48.08 4.06
N GLU A 59 -20.00 48.41 4.86
CA GLU A 59 -18.92 47.48 5.22
C GLU A 59 -19.42 46.35 6.12
N GLN A 60 -20.27 46.61 7.11
CA GLN A 60 -20.91 45.59 7.93
C GLN A 60 -21.75 44.58 7.10
N ARG A 61 -22.39 45.06 6.03
CA ARG A 61 -23.12 44.19 5.09
C ARG A 61 -22.18 43.39 4.18
N ARG A 62 -20.96 43.83 3.96
CA ARG A 62 -19.93 43.13 3.19
C ARG A 62 -19.11 42.13 4.04
N THR A 63 -19.05 42.40 5.36
CA THR A 63 -18.33 41.51 6.27
C THR A 63 -19.22 40.31 6.61
N VAL A 64 -18.82 39.12 6.19
CA VAL A 64 -19.49 37.88 6.58
C VAL A 64 -19.52 37.80 8.10
N SER A 65 -20.72 37.76 8.70
CA SER A 65 -20.85 37.74 10.16
C SER A 65 -20.23 36.47 10.73
N LYS A 66 -19.74 36.51 11.97
CA LYS A 66 -19.27 35.30 12.66
C LYS A 66 -20.37 34.24 12.69
N GLN A 67 -21.62 34.63 12.73
CA GLN A 67 -22.75 33.74 12.73
C GLN A 67 -22.91 33.06 11.35
N ASP A 68 -22.77 33.81 10.24
CA ASP A 68 -22.83 33.24 8.89
C ASP A 68 -21.72 32.19 8.67
N VAL A 69 -20.52 32.42 9.22
CA VAL A 69 -19.41 31.45 9.20
C VAL A 69 -19.75 30.21 10.02
N VAL A 70 -20.34 30.39 11.20
CA VAL A 70 -20.78 29.27 12.06
C VAL A 70 -21.92 28.49 11.38
N ASP A 71 -22.88 29.20 10.81
CA ASP A 71 -24.02 28.57 10.13
C ASP A 71 -23.58 27.85 8.86
N LEU A 72 -22.67 28.41 8.06
CA LEU A 72 -22.06 27.77 6.92
C LEU A 72 -21.25 26.52 7.34
N ARG A 73 -20.49 26.65 8.44
CA ARG A 73 -19.74 25.51 9.00
C ARG A 73 -20.68 24.40 9.46
N ASN A 74 -21.76 24.74 10.17
CA ASN A 74 -22.76 23.78 10.63
C ASN A 74 -23.51 23.15 9.45
N ASP A 75 -23.86 23.92 8.44
CA ASP A 75 -24.50 23.42 7.21
C ASP A 75 -23.54 22.51 6.43
N MET A 76 -22.28 22.88 6.28
CA MET A 76 -21.24 22.01 5.71
C MET A 76 -21.06 20.74 6.55
N GLN A 77 -21.02 20.84 7.86
CA GLN A 77 -20.85 19.69 8.75
C GLN A 77 -22.08 18.77 8.71
N SER A 78 -23.30 19.31 8.59
CA SER A 78 -24.51 18.51 8.43
C SER A 78 -24.61 17.82 7.06
N LYS A 79 -24.22 18.52 6.00
CA LYS A 79 -24.27 18.00 4.61
C LYS A 79 -23.09 17.13 4.24
N LEU A 80 -21.92 17.38 4.81
CA LEU A 80 -20.66 16.69 4.51
C LEU A 80 -20.14 15.86 5.68
N GLY A 81 -20.89 15.72 6.77
CA GLY A 81 -20.51 14.96 7.95
C GLY A 81 -20.15 13.51 7.63
N TRP A 82 -20.80 12.92 6.64
CA TRP A 82 -20.47 11.61 6.11
C TRP A 82 -19.06 11.56 5.46
N ALA A 83 -18.63 12.66 4.82
CA ALA A 83 -17.32 12.73 4.18
C ALA A 83 -16.18 12.99 5.18
N SER A 84 -16.47 13.56 6.36
CA SER A 84 -15.47 13.79 7.41
C SER A 84 -14.88 12.50 7.98
N ASN A 85 -15.58 11.39 7.82
CA ASN A 85 -15.17 10.05 8.26
C ASN A 85 -14.51 9.25 7.13
N MET A 86 -14.28 9.86 5.98
CA MET A 86 -13.66 9.21 4.83
C MET A 86 -12.23 9.73 4.61
N VAL A 87 -11.33 8.81 4.31
CA VAL A 87 -9.98 9.10 3.84
C VAL A 87 -9.90 8.62 2.39
N VAL A 88 -9.61 9.55 1.49
CA VAL A 88 -9.34 9.25 0.09
C VAL A 88 -7.83 9.19 -0.10
N THR A 89 -7.35 8.13 -0.72
CA THR A 89 -5.94 7.92 -1.02
C THR A 89 -5.77 7.42 -2.44
N GLY A 90 -4.65 7.73 -3.03
CA GLY A 90 -4.36 7.21 -4.36
C GLY A 90 -2.94 7.47 -4.80
N ASP A 91 -2.57 6.86 -5.90
CA ASP A 91 -1.32 7.13 -6.59
C ASP A 91 -1.47 6.98 -8.10
N VAL A 92 -0.67 7.77 -8.80
CA VAL A 92 -0.40 7.62 -10.23
C VAL A 92 1.09 7.42 -10.40
N ARG A 93 1.48 6.35 -11.06
CA ARG A 93 2.86 6.04 -11.43
C ARG A 93 2.99 5.94 -12.93
N VAL A 94 4.02 6.54 -13.49
CA VAL A 94 4.45 6.32 -14.88
C VAL A 94 5.81 5.63 -14.83
N ARG A 95 5.97 4.52 -15.55
CA ARG A 95 7.16 3.68 -15.58
C ARG A 95 7.71 3.54 -16.98
N GLN A 96 9.00 3.75 -17.13
CA GLN A 96 9.80 3.21 -18.22
C GLN A 96 10.48 1.94 -17.70
N GLU A 97 10.41 0.86 -18.45
CA GLU A 97 11.01 -0.42 -18.08
C GLU A 97 11.76 -1.02 -19.26
N GLN A 98 12.96 -1.52 -18.98
CA GLN A 98 13.77 -2.29 -19.91
C GLN A 98 14.10 -3.63 -19.28
N ILE A 99 13.80 -4.72 -19.97
CA ILE A 99 14.13 -6.09 -19.58
C ILE A 99 15.05 -6.66 -20.64
N THR A 100 16.24 -7.12 -20.23
CA THR A 100 17.22 -7.76 -21.11
C THR A 100 17.42 -9.19 -20.64
N VAL A 101 17.19 -10.15 -21.54
CA VAL A 101 17.48 -11.57 -21.32
C VAL A 101 18.76 -11.88 -22.09
N GLU A 102 19.84 -12.11 -21.34
CA GLU A 102 21.15 -12.47 -21.88
C GLU A 102 21.16 -13.99 -22.20
N ASP A 103 22.23 -14.45 -22.87
CA ASP A 103 22.44 -15.86 -23.28
C ASP A 103 21.38 -16.46 -24.22
N ARG A 104 20.48 -15.65 -24.74
CA ARG A 104 19.64 -16.01 -25.89
C ARG A 104 20.23 -15.48 -27.18
N HIS A 105 20.27 -16.31 -28.20
CA HIS A 105 20.69 -15.87 -29.54
C HIS A 105 19.49 -15.75 -30.47
N PRO A 106 19.13 -14.52 -30.91
CA PRO A 106 19.72 -13.24 -30.51
C PRO A 106 19.31 -12.83 -29.07
N GLU A 107 20.16 -12.03 -28.43
CA GLU A 107 19.84 -11.36 -27.15
C GLU A 107 18.49 -10.64 -27.27
N GLN A 108 17.61 -10.79 -26.28
CA GLN A 108 16.27 -10.23 -26.31
C GLN A 108 16.15 -9.08 -25.31
N THR A 109 15.91 -7.89 -25.83
CA THR A 109 15.62 -6.70 -25.03
C THR A 109 14.20 -6.24 -25.27
N GLN A 110 13.40 -6.17 -24.21
CA GLN A 110 12.06 -5.59 -24.23
C GLN A 110 12.08 -4.21 -23.57
N ASN A 111 11.62 -3.19 -24.29
CA ASN A 111 11.35 -1.88 -23.74
C ASN A 111 9.86 -1.65 -23.70
N ARG A 112 9.33 -1.31 -22.52
CA ARG A 112 7.91 -1.01 -22.36
C ARG A 112 7.67 0.20 -21.48
N GLN A 113 6.58 0.87 -21.74
CA GLN A 113 6.08 1.96 -20.92
C GLN A 113 4.77 1.54 -20.28
N ARG A 114 4.63 1.88 -19.00
CA ARG A 114 3.51 1.45 -18.18
C ARG A 114 3.02 2.62 -17.34
N TYR A 115 1.76 2.57 -16.95
CA TYR A 115 1.26 3.39 -15.87
C TYR A 115 0.56 2.52 -14.82
N ARG A 116 0.40 3.08 -13.66
CA ARG A 116 -0.45 2.58 -12.58
C ARG A 116 -1.30 3.72 -12.08
N ALA A 117 -2.59 3.48 -11.88
CA ALA A 117 -3.51 4.39 -11.23
C ALA A 117 -4.30 3.62 -10.18
N ARG A 118 -4.26 4.08 -8.93
CA ARG A 118 -5.01 3.48 -7.82
C ARG A 118 -5.76 4.57 -7.08
N LEU A 119 -7.02 4.30 -6.75
CA LEU A 119 -7.88 5.19 -5.96
C LEU A 119 -8.58 4.37 -4.89
N GLY A 120 -8.36 4.72 -3.64
CA GLY A 120 -8.94 4.08 -2.48
C GLY A 120 -9.74 5.05 -1.63
N VAL A 121 -10.80 4.54 -1.03
CA VAL A 121 -11.61 5.23 -0.02
C VAL A 121 -11.72 4.31 1.17
N VAL A 122 -11.40 4.82 2.34
CA VAL A 122 -11.59 4.15 3.63
C VAL A 122 -12.51 5.02 4.47
N SER A 123 -13.59 4.44 4.98
CA SER A 123 -14.59 5.14 5.79
C SER A 123 -14.73 4.49 7.15
N GLN A 124 -14.70 5.32 8.21
CA GLN A 124 -15.10 4.93 9.54
C GLN A 124 -16.64 4.91 9.61
N VAL A 125 -17.23 3.71 9.46
CA VAL A 125 -18.70 3.52 9.43
C VAL A 125 -19.29 3.69 10.83
N THR A 126 -18.61 3.13 11.84
CA THR A 126 -18.91 3.32 13.27
C THR A 126 -17.59 3.46 14.03
N PRO A 127 -17.58 3.84 15.31
CA PRO A 127 -16.34 3.91 16.09
C PRO A 127 -15.51 2.61 16.12
N THR A 128 -16.12 1.47 15.76
CA THR A 128 -15.48 0.15 15.79
C THR A 128 -15.49 -0.57 14.44
N VAL A 129 -16.01 0.03 13.39
CA VAL A 129 -16.12 -0.59 12.06
C VAL A 129 -15.62 0.37 10.99
N GLU A 130 -14.68 -0.10 10.21
CA GLU A 130 -14.14 0.56 9.02
C GLU A 130 -14.51 -0.24 7.77
N ALA A 131 -14.80 0.43 6.68
CA ALA A 131 -14.96 -0.18 5.36
C ALA A 131 -14.00 0.47 4.37
N GLY A 132 -13.36 -0.34 3.54
CA GLY A 132 -12.41 0.11 2.53
C GLY A 132 -12.72 -0.44 1.15
N ILE A 133 -12.59 0.42 0.14
CA ILE A 133 -12.69 0.07 -1.28
C ILE A 133 -11.49 0.67 -1.99
N ARG A 134 -10.87 -0.07 -2.91
CA ARG A 134 -9.83 0.43 -3.82
C ARG A 134 -10.09 -0.09 -5.23
N ILE A 135 -9.99 0.80 -6.21
CA ILE A 135 -9.91 0.44 -7.62
C ILE A 135 -8.49 0.66 -8.12
N ALA A 136 -8.06 -0.14 -9.07
CA ALA A 136 -6.72 -0.06 -9.66
C ALA A 136 -6.75 -0.32 -11.16
N SER A 137 -5.79 0.26 -11.89
CA SER A 137 -5.46 -0.15 -13.25
C SER A 137 -4.82 -1.54 -13.26
N GLY A 138 -4.56 -2.09 -14.42
CA GLY A 138 -3.85 -3.35 -14.63
C GLY A 138 -4.57 -4.25 -15.61
N ASN A 139 -3.93 -5.36 -15.94
CA ASN A 139 -4.54 -6.43 -16.71
C ASN A 139 -5.13 -7.47 -15.75
N ASN A 140 -6.11 -8.24 -16.20
CA ASN A 140 -6.73 -9.30 -15.41
C ASN A 140 -5.95 -10.64 -15.49
N ASP A 141 -4.74 -10.61 -15.99
CA ASP A 141 -3.92 -11.80 -16.27
C ASP A 141 -2.85 -12.07 -15.20
N ASP A 142 -2.49 -11.08 -14.38
CA ASP A 142 -1.52 -11.24 -13.30
C ASP A 142 -1.98 -10.50 -12.03
N GLN A 143 -2.32 -11.27 -11.00
CA GLN A 143 -2.76 -10.75 -9.69
C GLN A 143 -1.66 -9.98 -8.92
N ARG A 144 -0.41 -10.08 -9.37
CA ARG A 144 0.77 -9.43 -8.78
C ARG A 144 1.03 -8.05 -9.36
N SER A 145 0.20 -7.56 -10.30
CA SER A 145 0.50 -6.32 -10.99
C SER A 145 -0.72 -5.45 -11.20
N THR A 146 -0.64 -4.21 -10.75
CA THR A 146 -1.59 -3.13 -11.07
C THR A 146 -1.09 -2.23 -12.21
N ASN A 147 0.00 -2.62 -12.88
CA ASN A 147 0.53 -1.90 -14.03
C ASN A 147 -0.27 -2.17 -15.30
N GLN A 148 -0.46 -1.12 -16.09
CA GLN A 148 -1.09 -1.15 -17.40
C GLN A 148 -0.11 -0.69 -18.46
N ASP A 149 0.13 -1.50 -19.48
CA ASP A 149 1.05 -1.18 -20.57
C ASP A 149 0.49 -0.11 -21.52
N PHE A 150 1.36 0.74 -22.07
CA PHE A 150 1.04 1.62 -23.18
C PHE A 150 0.97 0.80 -24.47
N ASN A 151 -0.25 0.51 -24.92
CA ASN A 151 -0.47 -0.34 -26.09
C ASN A 151 -1.84 -0.05 -26.75
N ASN A 152 -2.20 -0.83 -27.79
CA ASN A 152 -3.55 -0.88 -28.37
C ASN A 152 -4.08 0.44 -28.92
N TYR A 153 -3.27 1.24 -29.64
CA TYR A 153 -3.73 2.41 -30.40
C TYR A 153 -4.56 3.40 -29.57
N PHE A 154 -4.16 3.68 -28.31
CA PHE A 154 -4.86 4.60 -27.39
C PHE A 154 -6.27 4.16 -26.99
N LYS A 155 -6.63 2.88 -27.13
CA LYS A 155 -7.90 2.36 -26.62
C LYS A 155 -7.99 2.57 -25.10
N LYS A 156 -9.21 2.78 -24.63
CA LYS A 156 -9.50 2.87 -23.20
C LYS A 156 -9.08 1.59 -22.47
N LYS A 157 -8.71 1.72 -21.21
CA LYS A 157 -8.26 0.63 -20.33
C LYS A 157 -9.27 0.39 -19.25
N ASP A 158 -9.24 -0.81 -18.69
CA ASP A 158 -10.13 -1.22 -17.61
C ASP A 158 -9.62 -0.78 -16.24
N LEU A 159 -10.54 -0.69 -15.29
CA LEU A 159 -10.27 -0.51 -13.88
C LEU A 159 -10.88 -1.68 -13.12
N TRP A 160 -10.12 -2.24 -12.19
CA TRP A 160 -10.50 -3.43 -11.45
C TRP A 160 -10.81 -3.12 -9.99
N LEU A 161 -11.75 -3.86 -9.40
CA LEU A 161 -11.95 -3.84 -7.96
C LEU A 161 -10.77 -4.54 -7.29
N ASP A 162 -9.90 -3.74 -6.69
CA ASP A 162 -8.65 -4.21 -6.13
C ASP A 162 -8.75 -4.54 -4.64
N ARG A 163 -9.58 -3.81 -3.88
CA ARG A 163 -9.94 -4.09 -2.49
C ARG A 163 -11.41 -3.78 -2.23
N ALA A 164 -12.05 -4.63 -1.42
CA ALA A 164 -13.39 -4.41 -0.87
C ALA A 164 -13.49 -5.19 0.43
N TYR A 165 -13.41 -4.51 1.58
CA TYR A 165 -13.32 -5.17 2.88
C TYR A 165 -14.02 -4.38 3.99
N ILE A 166 -14.34 -5.10 5.05
CA ILE A 166 -14.74 -4.56 6.34
C ILE A 166 -13.65 -4.93 7.35
N ASN A 167 -13.31 -3.98 8.23
CA ASN A 167 -12.42 -4.17 9.37
C ASN A 167 -13.20 -3.83 10.65
N TRP A 168 -13.42 -4.83 11.50
CA TRP A 168 -14.01 -4.65 12.82
C TRP A 168 -12.91 -4.66 13.89
N HIS A 169 -12.86 -3.60 14.70
CA HIS A 169 -11.92 -3.43 15.79
C HIS A 169 -12.68 -3.18 17.10
N PRO A 170 -13.05 -4.24 17.84
CA PRO A 170 -13.89 -4.15 19.03
C PRO A 170 -13.24 -3.32 20.14
N ALA A 171 -13.98 -2.37 20.71
CA ALA A 171 -13.47 -1.46 21.73
C ALA A 171 -13.04 -2.15 23.04
N ASN A 172 -13.65 -3.29 23.35
CA ASN A 172 -13.35 -4.09 24.55
C ASN A 172 -12.08 -4.95 24.42
N VAL A 173 -11.50 -5.07 23.22
CA VAL A 173 -10.24 -5.79 22.98
C VAL A 173 -9.28 -4.90 22.18
N PRO A 174 -8.62 -3.92 22.83
CA PRO A 174 -7.71 -3.02 22.14
C PRO A 174 -6.58 -3.77 21.43
N GLY A 175 -6.33 -3.42 20.17
CA GLY A 175 -5.31 -4.05 19.34
C GLY A 175 -5.82 -5.22 18.48
N LEU A 176 -7.05 -5.70 18.69
CA LEU A 176 -7.69 -6.68 17.81
C LEU A 176 -8.31 -5.99 16.58
N LYS A 177 -8.09 -6.56 15.40
CA LYS A 177 -8.73 -6.22 14.14
C LYS A 177 -9.19 -7.50 13.48
N ILE A 178 -10.41 -7.51 12.95
CA ILE A 178 -10.98 -8.64 12.22
C ILE A 178 -11.43 -8.15 10.85
N PHE A 179 -10.88 -8.74 9.81
CA PHE A 179 -11.14 -8.38 8.43
C PHE A 179 -12.01 -9.42 7.74
N GLY A 180 -12.88 -8.97 6.86
CA GLY A 180 -13.63 -9.82 5.93
C GLY A 180 -13.73 -9.16 4.56
N GLY A 181 -13.51 -9.93 3.49
CA GLY A 181 -13.56 -9.48 2.10
C GLY A 181 -12.22 -9.59 1.38
N ARG A 182 -12.04 -8.80 0.31
CA ARG A 182 -10.76 -8.65 -0.40
C ARG A 182 -9.97 -7.52 0.26
N MET A 183 -8.97 -7.88 1.06
CA MET A 183 -8.33 -7.00 2.03
C MET A 183 -6.85 -6.73 1.73
N PRO A 184 -6.23 -5.67 2.30
CA PRO A 184 -4.78 -5.55 2.32
C PRO A 184 -4.17 -6.77 3.01
N GLN A 185 -2.93 -7.11 2.66
CA GLN A 185 -2.20 -8.21 3.29
C GLN A 185 -2.20 -8.06 4.82
N PRO A 186 -2.73 -9.04 5.57
CA PRO A 186 -2.89 -8.92 7.01
C PRO A 186 -1.65 -9.38 7.81
N TRP A 187 -0.61 -9.84 7.14
CA TRP A 187 0.67 -10.22 7.74
C TRP A 187 1.67 -9.08 7.75
N THR A 188 2.59 -9.13 8.70
CA THR A 188 3.73 -8.21 8.79
C THR A 188 4.85 -8.69 7.88
N LYS A 189 5.47 -7.77 7.14
CA LYS A 189 6.66 -8.00 6.32
C LYS A 189 7.80 -7.11 6.81
N VAL A 190 9.04 -7.55 6.65
CA VAL A 190 10.23 -6.72 6.86
C VAL A 190 10.59 -6.02 5.56
N ALA A 191 10.92 -4.73 5.63
CA ALA A 191 11.37 -3.91 4.49
C ALA A 191 10.47 -4.01 3.24
N GLU A 192 9.16 -4.24 3.41
CA GLU A 192 8.20 -4.49 2.31
C GLU A 192 8.67 -5.61 1.35
N SER A 193 9.36 -6.63 1.90
CA SER A 193 9.91 -7.76 1.13
C SER A 193 8.83 -8.52 0.38
N GLU A 194 9.18 -9.01 -0.81
CA GLU A 194 8.28 -9.73 -1.70
C GLU A 194 8.76 -11.19 -1.94
N LEU A 195 9.47 -11.76 -0.97
CA LEU A 195 9.95 -13.14 -1.09
C LEU A 195 8.80 -14.14 -1.22
N VAL A 196 7.77 -13.99 -0.40
CA VAL A 196 6.59 -14.88 -0.37
C VAL A 196 5.40 -14.22 -1.06
N TRP A 197 5.19 -12.93 -0.83
CA TRP A 197 4.01 -12.19 -1.27
C TRP A 197 4.37 -10.87 -1.97
N ASP A 198 4.00 -10.77 -3.23
CA ASP A 198 4.02 -9.52 -3.99
C ASP A 198 3.10 -8.48 -3.31
N ASN A 199 3.50 -7.21 -3.33
CA ASN A 199 2.79 -6.12 -2.64
C ASN A 199 1.44 -5.75 -3.29
N ASP A 200 1.21 -6.14 -4.53
CA ASP A 200 -0.06 -5.88 -5.22
C ASP A 200 -1.12 -6.97 -4.95
N ILE A 201 -0.75 -8.11 -4.32
CA ILE A 201 -1.71 -9.15 -3.95
C ILE A 201 -2.61 -8.71 -2.79
N ASN A 202 -3.91 -8.88 -2.96
CA ASN A 202 -4.92 -8.63 -1.95
C ASN A 202 -5.71 -9.91 -1.69
N PRO A 203 -5.53 -10.60 -0.54
CA PRO A 203 -6.18 -11.86 -0.25
C PRO A 203 -7.69 -11.71 -0.02
N GLU A 204 -8.45 -12.76 -0.37
CA GLU A 204 -9.91 -12.82 -0.27
C GLU A 204 -10.34 -13.83 0.79
N GLY A 205 -11.02 -13.36 1.84
CA GLY A 205 -11.47 -14.22 2.93
C GLY A 205 -11.62 -13.49 4.25
N PHE A 206 -11.14 -14.13 5.32
CA PHE A 206 -11.21 -13.60 6.68
C PHE A 206 -9.85 -13.63 7.35
N ALA A 207 -9.53 -12.59 8.11
CA ALA A 207 -8.30 -12.52 8.88
C ALA A 207 -8.51 -11.82 10.22
N ALA A 208 -7.70 -12.18 11.20
CA ALA A 208 -7.61 -11.49 12.47
C ALA A 208 -6.16 -11.07 12.71
N GLN A 209 -5.98 -9.85 13.19
CA GLN A 209 -4.70 -9.28 13.63
C GLN A 209 -4.82 -8.88 15.08
N TYR A 210 -3.77 -9.08 15.85
CA TYR A 210 -3.67 -8.59 17.21
C TYR A 210 -2.28 -8.01 17.45
N SER A 211 -2.23 -6.86 18.12
CA SER A 211 -0.97 -6.23 18.53
C SER A 211 -1.12 -5.56 19.87
N ARG A 212 -0.17 -5.81 20.77
CA ARG A 212 -0.17 -5.22 22.12
C ARG A 212 1.24 -4.89 22.60
N LYS A 213 1.38 -3.68 23.09
CA LYS A 213 2.66 -3.19 23.65
C LYS A 213 2.70 -3.43 25.17
N PHE A 214 3.83 -3.97 25.65
CA PHE A 214 4.16 -4.20 27.05
C PHE A 214 5.55 -3.60 27.31
N GLY A 215 5.60 -2.40 27.89
CA GLY A 215 6.87 -1.68 28.05
C GLY A 215 7.57 -1.47 26.68
N ASP A 216 8.78 -1.98 26.57
CA ASP A 216 9.59 -1.88 25.35
C ASP A 216 9.41 -3.05 24.38
N VAL A 217 8.45 -3.91 24.63
CA VAL A 217 8.10 -5.06 23.78
C VAL A 217 6.71 -4.88 23.23
N ASN A 218 6.56 -4.97 21.90
CA ASN A 218 5.27 -5.05 21.24
C ASN A 218 5.12 -6.43 20.58
N VAL A 219 4.20 -7.24 21.09
CA VAL A 219 3.87 -8.54 20.51
C VAL A 219 2.79 -8.36 19.46
N PHE A 220 2.94 -8.99 18.32
CA PHE A 220 1.93 -9.01 17.25
C PHE A 220 1.70 -10.43 16.76
N GLY A 221 0.53 -10.66 16.24
CA GLY A 221 0.16 -11.88 15.56
C GLY A 221 -1.00 -11.68 14.61
N SER A 222 -1.08 -12.56 13.64
CA SER A 222 -2.20 -12.57 12.71
C SER A 222 -2.49 -13.99 12.23
N THR A 223 -3.74 -14.22 11.86
CA THR A 223 -4.17 -15.50 11.29
C THR A 223 -5.29 -15.24 10.30
N GLY A 224 -5.47 -16.15 9.34
CA GLY A 224 -6.54 -16.01 8.37
C GLY A 224 -6.81 -17.26 7.58
N TYR A 225 -7.96 -17.20 6.91
CA TYR A 225 -8.47 -18.18 5.99
C TYR A 225 -8.87 -17.47 4.69
N PHE A 226 -8.31 -17.91 3.57
CA PHE A 226 -8.55 -17.31 2.26
C PHE A 226 -8.98 -18.35 1.23
N THR A 227 -9.90 -17.98 0.36
CA THR A 227 -10.23 -18.71 -0.84
C THR A 227 -9.30 -18.26 -1.94
N VAL A 228 -8.36 -19.14 -2.34
CA VAL A 228 -7.42 -18.86 -3.44
C VAL A 228 -8.11 -19.09 -4.78
N LYS A 229 -8.89 -20.14 -4.87
CA LYS A 229 -9.74 -20.46 -6.02
C LYS A 229 -10.96 -21.24 -5.57
N ASP A 230 -12.11 -20.76 -5.97
CA ASP A 230 -13.39 -21.46 -5.77
C ASP A 230 -13.57 -22.55 -6.84
N ASN A 231 -14.11 -23.69 -6.41
CA ASN A 231 -14.49 -24.83 -7.26
C ASN A 231 -13.45 -25.17 -8.35
N VAL A 232 -12.22 -25.50 -7.94
CA VAL A 232 -11.11 -25.78 -8.85
C VAL A 232 -11.36 -26.91 -9.85
N THR A 233 -12.33 -27.81 -9.61
CA THR A 233 -12.67 -28.91 -10.52
C THR A 233 -13.75 -28.56 -11.52
N GLY A 234 -14.62 -27.60 -11.22
CA GLY A 234 -15.85 -27.39 -11.96
C GLY A 234 -16.86 -28.52 -11.85
N PHE A 235 -16.61 -29.55 -11.00
CA PHE A 235 -17.46 -30.73 -10.81
C PHE A 235 -17.74 -30.98 -9.33
N GLY A 236 -18.97 -31.39 -9.03
CA GLY A 236 -19.42 -31.77 -7.68
C GLY A 236 -19.84 -30.60 -6.80
N PRO A 237 -20.10 -30.84 -5.51
CA PRO A 237 -20.51 -29.81 -4.58
C PRO A 237 -19.42 -28.71 -4.47
N GLU A 238 -19.79 -27.49 -4.74
CA GLU A 238 -18.89 -26.30 -4.81
C GLU A 238 -17.95 -26.19 -3.60
N PHE A 239 -18.47 -26.44 -2.38
CA PHE A 239 -17.71 -26.32 -1.14
C PHE A 239 -16.61 -27.36 -0.91
N SER A 240 -16.57 -28.42 -1.69
CA SER A 240 -15.63 -29.53 -1.47
C SER A 240 -14.34 -29.43 -2.29
N ASN A 241 -14.29 -28.51 -3.24
CA ASN A 241 -13.26 -28.45 -4.27
C ASN A 241 -12.52 -27.11 -4.32
N ASP A 242 -12.55 -26.34 -3.24
CA ASP A 242 -11.87 -25.06 -3.18
C ASP A 242 -10.38 -25.23 -2.87
N LEU A 243 -9.56 -24.44 -3.51
CA LEU A 243 -8.18 -24.21 -3.10
C LEU A 243 -8.17 -23.10 -2.04
N LYS A 244 -7.71 -23.44 -0.85
CA LYS A 244 -7.76 -22.58 0.33
C LYS A 244 -6.37 -22.34 0.88
N LEU A 245 -6.17 -21.15 1.46
CA LEU A 245 -4.98 -20.82 2.22
C LEU A 245 -5.33 -20.54 3.66
N TYR A 246 -4.70 -21.26 4.57
CA TYR A 246 -4.67 -20.98 5.99
C TYR A 246 -3.31 -20.41 6.36
N TYR A 247 -3.27 -19.34 7.13
CA TYR A 247 -2.02 -18.81 7.62
C TYR A 247 -2.09 -18.45 9.10
N ALA A 248 -0.93 -18.45 9.73
CA ALA A 248 -0.72 -17.89 11.05
C ALA A 248 0.67 -17.25 11.11
N GLN A 249 0.76 -16.13 11.80
CA GLN A 249 2.00 -15.40 12.04
C GLN A 249 2.05 -14.91 13.47
N VAL A 250 3.25 -14.95 14.07
CA VAL A 250 3.54 -14.33 15.36
C VAL A 250 4.90 -13.63 15.29
N GLY A 251 5.01 -12.53 15.99
CA GLY A 251 6.25 -11.79 16.06
C GLY A 251 6.29 -10.76 17.19
N THR A 252 7.41 -10.07 17.24
CA THR A 252 7.65 -9.04 18.25
C THR A 252 8.46 -7.88 17.67
N ASN A 253 8.16 -6.67 18.14
CA ASN A 253 9.03 -5.51 18.01
C ASN A 253 9.63 -5.20 19.40
N LEU A 254 10.93 -5.20 19.48
CA LEU A 254 11.70 -4.83 20.66
C LEU A 254 12.26 -3.41 20.46
N TYR A 255 12.23 -2.62 21.50
CA TYR A 255 12.74 -1.23 21.50
C TYR A 255 13.81 -1.09 22.59
N PRO A 256 15.04 -1.62 22.35
CA PRO A 256 16.14 -1.51 23.31
C PRO A 256 16.73 -0.09 23.29
N GLY A 257 16.03 0.84 23.97
CA GLY A 257 16.33 2.27 23.92
C GLY A 257 15.71 2.98 22.71
N ASP A 258 16.03 4.28 22.57
CA ASP A 258 15.45 5.14 21.53
C ASP A 258 16.10 4.95 20.14
N ASP A 259 17.31 4.39 20.11
CA ASP A 259 18.14 4.30 18.90
C ASP A 259 17.95 3.00 18.12
N PHE A 260 17.24 2.02 18.68
CA PHE A 260 17.10 0.71 18.06
C PHE A 260 15.66 0.23 18.07
N LYS A 261 15.30 -0.44 16.99
CA LYS A 261 14.09 -1.27 16.94
C LYS A 261 14.46 -2.60 16.29
N VAL A 262 14.10 -3.69 16.93
CA VAL A 262 14.30 -5.04 16.40
C VAL A 262 12.94 -5.68 16.17
N THR A 263 12.67 -6.11 14.94
CA THR A 263 11.47 -6.86 14.57
C THR A 263 11.86 -8.30 14.27
N LEU A 264 11.18 -9.25 14.90
CA LEU A 264 11.36 -10.68 14.63
C LEU A 264 9.99 -11.32 14.46
N GLY A 265 9.88 -12.29 13.57
CA GLY A 265 8.63 -13.00 13.39
C GLY A 265 8.78 -14.29 12.61
N THR A 266 7.74 -15.11 12.67
CA THR A 266 7.61 -16.35 11.93
C THR A 266 6.19 -16.54 11.46
N SER A 267 6.03 -17.20 10.31
CA SER A 267 4.73 -17.47 9.70
C SER A 267 4.65 -18.90 9.19
N VAL A 268 3.44 -19.41 9.12
CA VAL A 268 3.10 -20.63 8.39
C VAL A 268 1.98 -20.33 7.40
N TYR A 269 2.13 -20.82 6.17
CA TYR A 269 1.11 -20.74 5.12
C TYR A 269 0.83 -22.17 4.62
N HIS A 270 -0.38 -22.65 4.83
CA HIS A 270 -0.81 -23.99 4.46
C HIS A 270 -1.85 -23.91 3.35
N TYR A 271 -1.50 -24.42 2.17
CA TYR A 271 -2.41 -24.50 1.04
C TYR A 271 -3.14 -25.85 1.10
N TYR A 272 -4.45 -25.78 1.28
CA TYR A 272 -5.32 -26.97 1.35
C TYR A 272 -5.90 -27.25 -0.03
N LYS A 273 -5.81 -28.50 -0.49
CA LYS A 273 -6.21 -28.95 -1.83
C LYS A 273 -5.37 -28.37 -2.98
N ASP A 274 -4.17 -27.91 -2.68
CA ASP A 274 -3.17 -27.52 -3.68
C ASP A 274 -2.75 -28.71 -4.57
N ALA A 275 -2.63 -29.93 -3.98
CA ALA A 275 -2.44 -31.16 -4.71
C ALA A 275 -3.76 -31.93 -4.76
N PHE A 276 -4.57 -31.69 -5.72
CA PHE A 276 -5.73 -32.51 -5.79
C PHE A 276 -5.86 -33.23 -7.14
N SER A 277 -6.16 -34.53 -7.05
CA SER A 277 -6.55 -35.31 -8.20
C SER A 277 -8.04 -35.10 -8.45
N ILE A 278 -8.41 -34.75 -9.65
CA ILE A 278 -9.79 -34.85 -10.10
C ILE A 278 -10.16 -36.34 -9.89
N PRO A 279 -11.28 -36.66 -9.19
CA PRO A 279 -11.81 -37.99 -9.24
C PRO A 279 -12.05 -38.31 -10.71
N GLY A 280 -11.27 -39.23 -11.26
CA GLY A 280 -11.32 -39.50 -12.68
C GLY A 280 -12.71 -39.85 -13.13
N SER A 281 -13.13 -39.37 -14.25
CA SER A 281 -14.12 -40.08 -15.04
C SER A 281 -13.59 -41.48 -15.22
N PRO A 282 -14.40 -42.54 -14.95
CA PRO A 282 -13.96 -43.91 -15.10
C PRO A 282 -13.40 -44.10 -16.54
N GLY A 283 -12.11 -44.37 -16.66
CA GLY A 283 -11.44 -44.56 -17.94
C GLY A 283 -10.62 -43.40 -18.49
N ALA A 284 -10.61 -42.24 -17.86
CA ALA A 284 -9.58 -41.25 -18.13
C ALA A 284 -8.29 -41.75 -17.47
N ALA A 285 -7.21 -41.93 -18.23
CA ALA A 285 -5.87 -41.99 -17.69
C ALA A 285 -5.73 -40.87 -16.65
N PRO A 286 -4.85 -40.97 -15.63
CA PRO A 286 -4.56 -39.85 -14.75
C PRO A 286 -4.00 -38.72 -15.64
N ALA A 287 -4.89 -38.24 -16.46
CA ALA A 287 -4.67 -37.12 -17.32
C ALA A 287 -4.41 -36.00 -16.37
N ALA A 288 -3.24 -35.52 -16.48
CA ALA A 288 -2.87 -34.19 -16.12
C ALA A 288 -3.87 -33.54 -15.15
N LEU A 289 -3.44 -33.34 -13.93
CA LEU A 289 -4.07 -32.37 -13.02
C LEU A 289 -4.77 -31.30 -13.86
N PRO A 290 -5.98 -30.92 -13.52
CA PRO A 290 -6.64 -29.88 -14.32
C PRO A 290 -5.64 -28.80 -14.59
N ALA A 291 -5.39 -28.59 -15.86
CA ALA A 291 -4.32 -27.73 -16.34
C ALA A 291 -4.25 -26.37 -15.60
N TYR A 292 -5.37 -25.94 -15.02
CA TYR A 292 -5.43 -24.66 -14.33
C TYR A 292 -4.94 -24.68 -12.87
N THR A 293 -5.02 -25.80 -12.12
CA THR A 293 -4.44 -25.85 -10.77
C THR A 293 -2.92 -25.93 -10.89
N ALA A 294 -2.44 -26.79 -11.78
CA ALA A 294 -1.04 -26.88 -12.12
C ALA A 294 -0.52 -25.54 -12.69
N VAL A 295 -1.26 -24.92 -13.61
CA VAL A 295 -0.86 -23.66 -14.23
C VAL A 295 -0.83 -22.50 -13.23
N GLN A 296 -1.71 -22.45 -12.23
CA GLN A 296 -1.71 -21.33 -11.27
C GLN A 296 -0.66 -21.46 -10.18
N LEU A 297 -0.35 -22.67 -9.73
CA LEU A 297 0.66 -22.90 -8.69
C LEU A 297 2.04 -23.23 -9.27
N GLU A 298 2.10 -23.85 -10.44
CA GLU A 298 3.34 -24.13 -11.18
C GLU A 298 3.78 -22.98 -12.08
N ALA A 299 2.89 -21.98 -12.29
CA ALA A 299 3.26 -20.79 -13.05
C ALA A 299 4.51 -20.14 -12.44
N ASN A 300 5.31 -19.54 -13.31
CA ASN A 300 6.46 -18.76 -12.88
C ASN A 300 7.56 -19.57 -12.18
N GLY A 301 7.80 -20.78 -12.67
CA GLY A 301 8.98 -21.57 -12.32
C GLY A 301 8.72 -22.78 -11.44
N ASN A 302 7.60 -22.83 -10.70
CA ASN A 302 7.29 -24.01 -9.88
C ASN A 302 7.07 -25.27 -10.71
N ASN A 303 7.39 -26.42 -10.13
CA ASN A 303 6.93 -27.73 -10.55
C ASN A 303 6.44 -28.60 -9.38
N SER A 304 6.37 -28.03 -8.17
CA SER A 304 5.60 -28.57 -7.06
C SER A 304 4.14 -28.18 -7.18
N THR A 305 3.25 -29.06 -6.77
CA THR A 305 1.81 -28.82 -6.65
C THR A 305 1.35 -28.74 -5.21
N GLN A 306 2.28 -28.84 -4.25
CA GLN A 306 1.99 -28.79 -2.82
C GLN A 306 2.87 -27.74 -2.13
N PHE A 307 2.22 -26.93 -1.29
CA PHE A 307 2.89 -25.86 -0.58
C PHE A 307 2.44 -25.79 0.87
N GLN A 308 3.41 -25.97 1.76
CA GLN A 308 3.30 -25.63 3.17
C GLN A 308 4.54 -24.85 3.56
N LEU A 309 4.41 -23.53 3.59
CA LEU A 309 5.54 -22.63 3.76
C LEU A 309 5.72 -22.31 5.24
N TYR A 310 6.96 -22.45 5.71
CA TYR A 310 7.43 -21.92 6.98
C TYR A 310 8.37 -20.76 6.71
N GLU A 311 8.06 -19.61 7.29
CA GLU A 311 8.80 -18.37 7.11
C GLU A 311 9.39 -17.91 8.44
N GLY A 312 10.61 -17.39 8.40
CA GLY A 312 11.23 -16.64 9.46
C GLY A 312 11.76 -15.31 8.94
N PHE A 313 11.56 -14.22 9.67
CA PHE A 313 12.03 -12.90 9.25
C PHE A 313 12.52 -12.06 10.41
N GLY A 314 13.43 -11.14 10.11
CA GLY A 314 13.95 -10.19 11.08
C GLY A 314 14.40 -8.89 10.45
N GLN A 315 14.33 -7.82 11.23
CA GLN A 315 14.81 -6.49 10.86
C GLN A 315 15.37 -5.78 12.09
N VAL A 316 16.50 -5.10 11.89
CA VAL A 316 17.10 -4.22 12.90
C VAL A 316 17.15 -2.81 12.32
N ASP A 317 16.42 -1.89 12.92
CA ASP A 317 16.45 -0.47 12.60
C ASP A 317 17.41 0.23 13.58
N ILE A 318 18.46 0.87 13.06
CA ILE A 318 19.45 1.64 13.79
C ILE A 318 19.16 3.12 13.51
N LEU A 319 18.54 3.80 14.47
CA LEU A 319 18.04 5.16 14.31
C LEU A 319 19.01 6.24 14.80
N GLY A 320 19.95 5.86 15.70
CA GLY A 320 20.95 6.78 16.30
C GLY A 320 22.13 7.13 15.40
N LEU A 321 22.20 6.57 14.18
CA LEU A 321 23.24 6.92 13.22
C LEU A 321 22.93 8.25 12.53
N PRO A 322 23.95 8.98 12.02
CA PRO A 322 23.75 10.18 11.19
C PRO A 322 22.83 9.91 9.98
N PHE A 323 22.85 8.69 9.46
CA PHE A 323 21.96 8.20 8.42
C PHE A 323 21.27 6.93 8.95
N PRO A 324 19.92 6.92 9.04
CA PRO A 324 19.19 5.74 9.53
C PRO A 324 19.54 4.51 8.68
N LEU A 325 19.80 3.39 9.36
CA LEU A 325 20.13 2.13 8.69
C LEU A 325 19.17 1.03 9.19
N SER A 326 18.52 0.34 8.27
CA SER A 326 17.75 -0.88 8.56
C SER A 326 18.42 -2.06 7.89
N LEU A 327 18.73 -3.09 8.65
CA LEU A 327 19.21 -4.38 8.15
C LEU A 327 18.06 -5.37 8.27
N TYR A 328 17.81 -6.17 7.23
CA TYR A 328 16.70 -7.12 7.24
C TYR A 328 17.06 -8.44 6.56
N GLY A 329 16.33 -9.47 6.92
CA GLY A 329 16.44 -10.79 6.31
C GLY A 329 15.17 -11.59 6.47
N GLN A 330 14.96 -12.52 5.55
CA GLN A 330 13.82 -13.41 5.49
C GLN A 330 14.27 -14.75 4.93
N TYR A 331 13.71 -15.83 5.47
CA TYR A 331 13.93 -17.20 5.03
C TYR A 331 12.59 -17.90 4.90
N VAL A 332 12.43 -18.74 3.89
CA VAL A 332 11.24 -19.57 3.69
C VAL A 332 11.63 -20.97 3.27
N HIS A 333 10.85 -21.95 3.75
CA HIS A 333 10.98 -23.35 3.38
C HIS A 333 9.60 -23.94 3.09
N ASN A 334 9.46 -24.63 1.96
CA ASN A 334 8.27 -25.37 1.59
C ASN A 334 8.40 -26.84 2.03
N ALA A 335 7.83 -27.19 3.18
CA ALA A 335 7.91 -28.54 3.74
C ALA A 335 7.12 -29.61 2.98
N ASN A 336 6.25 -29.22 2.05
CA ASN A 336 5.43 -30.14 1.26
C ASN A 336 5.80 -30.14 -0.23
N ALA A 337 7.00 -29.64 -0.59
CA ALA A 337 7.45 -29.67 -1.96
C ALA A 337 7.44 -31.11 -2.52
N ASN A 338 6.89 -31.28 -3.71
CA ASN A 338 6.74 -32.58 -4.36
C ASN A 338 7.12 -32.49 -5.85
N GLY A 339 7.11 -33.64 -6.52
CA GLY A 339 7.44 -33.73 -7.95
C GLY A 339 8.94 -33.60 -8.23
N PRO A 340 9.31 -33.32 -9.49
CA PRO A 340 10.69 -33.10 -9.88
C PRO A 340 11.30 -31.92 -9.15
N ALA A 341 12.56 -32.04 -8.70
CA ALA A 341 13.26 -31.00 -7.92
C ALA A 341 12.53 -30.60 -6.61
N SER A 342 11.92 -31.57 -5.92
CA SER A 342 11.28 -31.33 -4.62
C SER A 342 12.28 -30.86 -3.56
N GLU A 343 13.58 -31.18 -3.72
CA GLU A 343 14.68 -30.71 -2.87
C GLU A 343 15.03 -29.22 -3.08
N LYS A 344 14.43 -28.58 -4.10
CA LYS A 344 14.57 -27.14 -4.39
C LYS A 344 13.42 -26.35 -3.77
N ASP A 345 13.39 -26.31 -2.45
CA ASP A 345 12.26 -25.92 -1.62
C ASP A 345 12.54 -24.76 -0.66
N THR A 346 13.73 -24.15 -0.74
CA THR A 346 14.13 -23.07 0.15
C THR A 346 14.32 -21.74 -0.59
N GLY A 347 14.07 -20.64 0.10
CA GLY A 347 14.35 -19.31 -0.40
C GLY A 347 14.76 -18.37 0.74
N TYR A 348 15.61 -17.40 0.42
CA TYR A 348 15.99 -16.36 1.37
C TYR A 348 16.25 -15.04 0.68
N LEU A 349 16.16 -13.98 1.44
CA LEU A 349 16.62 -12.65 1.06
C LEU A 349 17.29 -11.97 2.25
N MET A 350 18.19 -11.05 1.95
CA MET A 350 18.81 -10.16 2.92
C MET A 350 19.11 -8.81 2.28
N GLY A 351 19.04 -7.76 3.05
CA GLY A 351 19.28 -6.44 2.51
C GLY A 351 19.41 -5.35 3.56
N PHE A 352 19.56 -4.13 3.07
CA PHE A 352 19.56 -2.95 3.90
C PHE A 352 18.80 -1.81 3.26
N ILE A 353 18.27 -0.94 4.11
CA ILE A 353 17.69 0.35 3.73
C ILE A 353 18.42 1.43 4.48
N THR A 354 18.78 2.49 3.76
CA THR A 354 19.33 3.70 4.36
C THR A 354 18.83 4.94 3.63
N ARG A 355 19.04 6.11 4.21
CA ARG A 355 18.69 7.38 3.59
C ARG A 355 19.79 8.39 3.81
N PHE A 356 20.27 8.96 2.73
CA PHE A 356 21.22 10.05 2.71
C PHE A 356 20.52 11.31 2.18
N TRP A 357 20.22 12.25 3.07
CA TRP A 357 19.41 13.43 2.76
C TRP A 357 18.07 13.04 2.11
N GLU A 358 17.83 13.46 0.88
CA GLU A 358 16.59 13.15 0.14
C GLU A 358 16.65 11.84 -0.66
N ILE A 359 17.80 11.17 -0.68
CA ILE A 359 18.01 9.93 -1.43
C ILE A 359 17.87 8.73 -0.48
N GLY A 360 16.85 7.92 -0.71
CA GLY A 360 16.73 6.60 -0.08
C GLY A 360 17.41 5.55 -0.94
N VAL A 361 18.07 4.60 -0.29
CA VAL A 361 18.72 3.45 -0.92
C VAL A 361 18.17 2.18 -0.30
N ASN A 362 17.69 1.25 -1.13
CA ASN A 362 17.31 -0.08 -0.72
C ASN A 362 18.09 -1.09 -1.58
N TYR A 363 18.91 -1.89 -0.93
CA TYR A 363 19.63 -2.99 -1.56
C TYR A 363 19.16 -4.32 -0.98
N GLN A 364 19.02 -5.32 -1.85
CA GLN A 364 18.61 -6.65 -1.48
C GLN A 364 19.33 -7.68 -2.34
N TYR A 365 19.79 -8.75 -1.71
CA TYR A 365 20.10 -10.02 -2.37
C TYR A 365 18.99 -11.02 -2.08
N ARG A 366 18.60 -11.80 -3.08
CA ARG A 366 17.56 -12.82 -2.98
C ARG A 366 18.02 -14.07 -3.72
N ASP A 367 17.74 -15.25 -3.14
CA ASP A 367 17.85 -16.56 -3.78
C ASP A 367 16.59 -17.34 -3.47
N VAL A 368 15.89 -17.77 -4.51
CA VAL A 368 14.62 -18.49 -4.40
C VAL A 368 14.69 -19.74 -5.23
N GLU A 369 14.78 -20.86 -4.57
CA GLU A 369 14.70 -22.13 -5.25
C GLU A 369 13.32 -22.35 -5.88
N ARG A 370 13.25 -23.26 -6.81
CA ARG A 370 12.12 -23.47 -7.72
C ARG A 370 10.78 -23.67 -7.01
N ASN A 371 10.76 -24.44 -5.94
CA ASN A 371 9.54 -24.81 -5.20
C ASN A 371 9.46 -24.19 -3.81
N ALA A 372 10.30 -23.19 -3.53
CA ALA A 372 10.38 -22.54 -2.22
C ALA A 372 9.11 -21.78 -1.85
N VAL A 373 8.48 -21.13 -2.84
CA VAL A 373 7.28 -20.32 -2.69
C VAL A 373 6.35 -20.53 -3.87
N VAL A 374 5.09 -20.12 -3.75
CA VAL A 374 4.16 -20.13 -4.89
C VAL A 374 4.57 -19.03 -5.87
N GLY A 375 5.06 -19.42 -7.04
CA GLY A 375 5.57 -18.50 -8.05
C GLY A 375 4.55 -17.50 -8.56
N ALA A 376 3.27 -17.84 -8.52
CA ALA A 376 2.17 -16.93 -8.87
C ALA A 376 1.91 -15.83 -7.82
N PHE A 377 2.57 -15.86 -6.65
CA PHE A 377 2.33 -14.91 -5.57
C PHE A 377 3.59 -14.14 -5.13
N THR A 378 4.77 -14.56 -5.55
CA THR A 378 6.03 -13.88 -5.26
C THR A 378 6.25 -12.67 -6.18
N ASP A 379 7.28 -11.85 -5.90
CA ASP A 379 7.66 -10.64 -6.65
C ASP A 379 7.58 -10.84 -8.19
N SER A 380 6.76 -10.05 -8.84
CA SER A 380 6.53 -10.10 -10.29
C SER A 380 7.65 -9.45 -11.12
N ASP A 381 8.47 -8.60 -10.50
CA ASP A 381 9.52 -7.84 -11.18
C ASP A 381 10.89 -8.56 -11.10
N PHE A 382 11.16 -9.33 -10.04
CA PHE A 382 12.42 -10.05 -9.86
C PHE A 382 12.51 -11.26 -10.79
N ALA A 383 13.55 -11.31 -11.64
CA ALA A 383 13.73 -12.34 -12.65
C ALA A 383 12.48 -12.59 -13.52
N SER A 384 11.78 -11.50 -13.90
CA SER A 384 10.50 -11.55 -14.63
C SER A 384 9.41 -12.36 -13.90
N GLY A 385 9.46 -12.40 -12.57
CA GLY A 385 8.47 -13.07 -11.74
C GLY A 385 8.61 -14.59 -11.61
N PHE A 386 9.79 -15.15 -11.95
CA PHE A 386 10.02 -16.59 -11.88
C PHE A 386 10.76 -17.00 -10.60
N THR A 387 10.33 -18.11 -10.00
CA THR A 387 11.11 -18.86 -9.01
C THR A 387 12.26 -19.64 -9.68
N GLY A 388 13.16 -20.23 -8.91
CA GLY A 388 14.38 -20.81 -9.43
C GLY A 388 15.33 -19.71 -9.92
N SER A 389 15.43 -18.63 -9.17
CA SER A 389 16.18 -17.43 -9.55
C SER A 389 16.90 -16.83 -8.35
N ARG A 390 17.99 -16.14 -8.61
CA ARG A 390 18.75 -15.41 -7.60
C ARG A 390 19.30 -14.10 -8.17
N GLY A 391 19.71 -13.19 -7.31
CA GLY A 391 20.34 -11.96 -7.77
C GLY A 391 20.15 -10.79 -6.83
N HIS A 392 20.37 -9.62 -7.37
CA HIS A 392 20.45 -8.36 -6.66
C HIS A 392 19.35 -7.40 -7.11
N LYS A 393 18.79 -6.65 -6.17
CA LYS A 393 17.91 -5.51 -6.40
C LYS A 393 18.55 -4.27 -5.77
N LEU A 394 18.76 -3.25 -6.55
CA LEU A 394 19.16 -1.92 -6.07
C LEU A 394 18.07 -0.92 -6.43
N GLN A 395 17.52 -0.25 -5.43
CA GLN A 395 16.52 0.78 -5.63
C GLN A 395 16.99 2.09 -5.01
N LEU A 396 16.91 3.16 -5.80
CA LEU A 396 17.15 4.52 -5.37
C LEU A 396 15.83 5.30 -5.48
N ASN A 397 15.49 6.02 -4.44
CA ASN A 397 14.32 6.89 -4.42
C ASN A 397 14.74 8.32 -4.04
N TYR A 398 14.14 9.30 -4.73
CA TYR A 398 14.36 10.72 -4.50
C TYR A 398 13.04 11.45 -4.40
N ASN A 399 12.83 12.17 -3.29
CA ASN A 399 11.63 12.98 -3.10
C ASN A 399 11.81 14.32 -3.83
N ILE A 400 11.20 14.47 -5.02
CA ILE A 400 11.21 15.72 -5.78
C ILE A 400 10.42 16.79 -5.03
N ALA A 401 9.28 16.39 -4.45
CA ALA A 401 8.42 17.23 -3.64
C ALA A 401 7.62 16.35 -2.66
N LYS A 402 6.85 16.98 -1.77
CA LYS A 402 5.88 16.24 -0.95
C LYS A 402 4.93 15.46 -1.88
N ASN A 403 4.82 14.15 -1.64
CA ASN A 403 3.96 13.24 -2.42
C ASN A 403 4.34 13.09 -3.91
N PHE A 404 5.53 13.53 -4.32
CA PHE A 404 6.04 13.34 -5.66
C PHE A 404 7.47 12.80 -5.63
N GLN A 405 7.67 11.60 -6.19
CA GLN A 405 8.91 10.84 -6.10
C GLN A 405 9.41 10.41 -7.46
N PHE A 406 10.72 10.42 -7.61
CA PHE A 406 11.47 9.69 -8.63
C PHE A 406 12.04 8.43 -7.99
N VAL A 407 11.84 7.27 -8.64
CA VAL A 407 12.39 6.00 -8.19
C VAL A 407 13.06 5.31 -9.37
N THR A 408 14.26 4.78 -9.17
CA THR A 408 14.88 3.88 -10.13
C THR A 408 15.25 2.57 -9.45
N THR A 409 14.93 1.46 -10.11
CA THR A 409 15.22 0.12 -9.60
C THR A 409 15.96 -0.67 -10.66
N TYR A 410 17.05 -1.29 -10.27
CA TYR A 410 17.82 -2.20 -11.11
C TYR A 410 17.84 -3.58 -10.50
N TYR A 411 17.45 -4.56 -11.28
CA TYR A 411 17.53 -5.98 -10.95
C TYR A 411 18.62 -6.60 -11.81
N LEU A 412 19.57 -7.24 -11.16
CA LEU A 412 20.61 -8.06 -11.77
C LEU A 412 20.36 -9.50 -11.33
N THR A 413 19.72 -10.28 -12.18
CA THR A 413 19.18 -11.60 -11.79
C THR A 413 19.57 -12.67 -12.78
N GLU A 414 19.83 -13.86 -12.26
CA GLU A 414 20.01 -15.08 -13.03
C GLU A 414 18.92 -16.10 -12.69
N SER A 415 18.46 -16.83 -13.67
CA SER A 415 17.56 -17.96 -13.45
C SER A 415 18.37 -19.24 -13.27
N ASN A 416 17.95 -20.07 -12.33
CA ASN A 416 18.54 -21.40 -12.16
C ASN A 416 18.25 -22.26 -13.40
N THR A 417 19.21 -23.12 -13.75
CA THR A 417 19.23 -23.98 -14.95
C THR A 417 18.00 -24.88 -15.08
N SER A 418 17.20 -25.04 -14.05
CA SER A 418 16.02 -25.91 -14.03
C SER A 418 14.71 -25.21 -14.41
N ASN A 419 14.73 -23.92 -14.76
CA ASN A 419 13.53 -23.21 -15.17
C ASN A 419 13.22 -23.48 -16.66
N PRO A 420 12.12 -24.20 -17.02
CA PRO A 420 11.84 -24.54 -18.41
C PRO A 420 11.62 -23.34 -19.34
N GLY A 421 11.19 -22.21 -18.78
CA GLY A 421 10.95 -21.00 -19.56
C GLY A 421 12.21 -20.21 -19.89
N PHE A 422 13.20 -20.24 -18.99
CA PHE A 422 14.44 -19.47 -19.08
C PHE A 422 15.63 -20.25 -18.51
N PRO A 423 16.04 -21.35 -19.13
CA PRO A 423 17.11 -22.19 -18.58
C PRO A 423 18.43 -21.42 -18.60
N GLY A 424 18.96 -21.11 -17.41
CA GLY A 424 20.30 -20.55 -17.25
C GLY A 424 20.52 -19.17 -17.84
N SER A 425 19.45 -18.36 -18.01
CA SER A 425 19.58 -17.03 -18.61
C SER A 425 19.64 -15.94 -17.55
N ASP A 426 20.55 -15.01 -17.73
CA ASP A 426 20.58 -13.78 -16.94
C ASP A 426 19.46 -12.83 -17.41
N THR A 427 18.70 -12.31 -16.46
CA THR A 427 17.61 -11.38 -16.74
C THR A 427 17.83 -10.10 -15.98
N ASN A 428 18.20 -9.04 -16.70
CA ASN A 428 18.43 -7.72 -16.14
C ASN A 428 17.23 -6.83 -16.38
N THR A 429 16.69 -6.21 -15.33
CA THR A 429 15.56 -5.30 -15.44
C THR A 429 15.91 -3.94 -14.88
N TRP A 430 15.68 -2.90 -15.66
CA TRP A 430 15.82 -1.52 -15.24
C TRP A 430 14.48 -0.81 -15.30
N GLN A 431 14.07 -0.22 -14.18
CA GLN A 431 12.81 0.51 -14.05
C GLN A 431 13.10 1.95 -13.62
N ILE A 432 12.39 2.89 -14.24
CA ILE A 432 12.40 4.31 -13.91
C ILE A 432 10.96 4.75 -13.71
N ASP A 433 10.65 5.21 -12.50
CA ASP A 433 9.30 5.57 -12.07
C ASP A 433 9.21 7.04 -11.68
N LEU A 434 8.11 7.68 -12.07
CA LEU A 434 7.61 8.91 -11.48
C LEU A 434 6.30 8.59 -10.77
N ILE A 435 6.22 8.92 -9.47
CA ILE A 435 5.09 8.55 -8.61
C ILE A 435 4.52 9.79 -7.95
N ALA A 436 3.25 10.08 -8.21
CA ALA A 436 2.47 11.10 -7.52
C ALA A 436 1.43 10.42 -6.63
N SER A 437 1.43 10.76 -5.32
CA SER A 437 0.50 10.20 -4.32
C SER A 437 -0.37 11.29 -3.72
N PHE A 438 -1.60 10.97 -3.32
CA PHE A 438 -2.55 11.92 -2.72
C PHE A 438 -3.47 11.24 -1.68
#